data_8739d5409fde76d7e03393df49cf0551
#
_entry.id   8739d5409fde76d7e03393df49cf0551
#
_cell.length_a   1.000
_cell.length_b   1.000
_cell.length_c   1.000
_cell.angle_alpha   90.00
_cell.angle_beta   90.00
_cell.angle_gamma   90.00
#
_symmetry.space_group_name_H-M   'P 1'
#
loop_
_entity.id
_entity.type
_entity.pdbx_description
1 polymer ?
#
loop_
_entity_poly.entity_id
_entity_poly.type
_entity_poly.pdbx_seq_one_letter_code
_entity_poly.pdbx_strand_id
1 'polypeptide(L)'
;HGLLLPFQMDGVPGISFPGIKPGQTFTYEFPVRQAGTYWYHSHSGLQEQSGHYGPLIIDPAGAEPVEYDRDYILLLSDFTVLDPHFIMQRLRTGEGYFNRQQNTWTDDYPMTGEERRMWAQMRMMPTDIMDIGGKTYTFLANGRGPAEGMEYLFKPGERIRLRIINGSAQSFFNVRIPGLPMTIIAADGQNVRPVEVDEFQIGTAEIYDVIVEPGNAEAYAIVGESMD
;
A
#
# COMPACT_ATOMS: atom_id res chain seq x y z
N HIS A 1 -11.11 2.77 6.36
CA HIS A 1 -11.30 1.92 5.20
C HIS A 1 -11.61 0.49 5.62
N GLY A 2 -12.60 -0.15 4.95
CA GLY A 2 -13.00 -1.54 5.21
C GLY A 2 -13.90 -1.77 6.44
N LEU A 3 -14.20 -0.76 7.24
CA LEU A 3 -15.04 -0.88 8.42
C LEU A 3 -16.54 -0.67 8.14
N LEU A 4 -17.38 -1.44 8.84
CA LEU A 4 -18.82 -1.21 8.89
C LEU A 4 -19.12 -0.08 9.88
N LEU A 5 -19.36 1.10 9.36
CA LEU A 5 -19.59 2.32 10.13
C LEU A 5 -21.01 2.85 9.95
N PRO A 6 -21.59 3.54 10.94
CA PRO A 6 -22.74 4.40 10.72
C PRO A 6 -22.40 5.47 9.68
N PHE A 7 -23.33 5.80 8.79
CA PHE A 7 -23.12 6.75 7.70
C PHE A 7 -22.46 8.07 8.14
N GLN A 8 -22.85 8.62 9.31
CA GLN A 8 -22.32 9.87 9.83
C GLN A 8 -20.86 9.77 10.33
N MET A 9 -20.34 8.55 10.51
CA MET A 9 -18.99 8.28 10.96
C MET A 9 -18.05 7.84 9.83
N ASP A 10 -18.55 7.79 8.59
CA ASP A 10 -17.77 7.39 7.41
C ASP A 10 -16.74 8.46 6.95
N GLY A 11 -16.91 9.70 7.37
CA GLY A 11 -15.88 10.72 7.22
C GLY A 11 -15.84 11.42 5.86
N VAL A 12 -16.87 11.32 5.00
CA VAL A 12 -16.89 11.98 3.68
C VAL A 12 -17.43 13.40 3.81
N PRO A 13 -16.57 14.47 3.69
CA PRO A 13 -17.01 15.84 3.87
C PRO A 13 -18.09 16.27 2.89
N GLY A 14 -19.14 16.90 3.40
CA GLY A 14 -20.27 17.37 2.59
C GLY A 14 -21.29 16.30 2.19
N ILE A 15 -21.02 15.04 2.52
CA ILE A 15 -21.92 13.89 2.29
C ILE A 15 -22.34 13.26 3.62
N SER A 16 -21.42 12.61 4.32
CA SER A 16 -21.71 11.92 5.58
C SER A 16 -21.54 12.81 6.82
N PHE A 17 -20.72 13.85 6.73
CA PHE A 17 -20.50 14.81 7.82
C PHE A 17 -20.01 16.18 7.28
N PRO A 18 -20.00 17.24 8.12
CA PRO A 18 -19.65 18.60 7.65
C PRO A 18 -18.14 18.83 7.42
N GLY A 19 -17.30 17.86 7.70
CA GLY A 19 -15.85 18.01 7.72
C GLY A 19 -15.34 18.58 9.05
N ILE A 20 -14.02 18.55 9.23
CA ILE A 20 -13.33 19.06 10.42
C ILE A 20 -12.53 20.30 10.00
N LYS A 21 -12.88 21.46 10.56
CA LYS A 21 -12.15 22.72 10.27
C LYS A 21 -10.84 22.76 11.02
N PRO A 22 -9.84 23.51 10.56
CA PRO A 22 -8.60 23.75 11.30
C PRO A 22 -8.86 24.17 12.75
N GLY A 23 -8.18 23.52 13.69
CA GLY A 23 -8.34 23.76 15.13
C GLY A 23 -9.58 23.15 15.78
N GLN A 24 -10.42 22.45 15.01
CA GLN A 24 -11.55 21.72 15.56
C GLN A 24 -11.20 20.25 15.86
N THR A 25 -11.93 19.70 16.81
CA THR A 25 -11.90 18.26 17.14
C THR A 25 -13.24 17.63 16.74
N PHE A 26 -13.17 16.47 16.12
CA PHE A 26 -14.34 15.63 15.85
C PHE A 26 -14.14 14.27 16.54
N THR A 27 -15.18 13.79 17.24
CA THR A 27 -15.13 12.49 17.90
C THR A 27 -15.87 11.47 17.05
N TYR A 28 -15.15 10.46 16.58
CA TYR A 28 -15.72 9.30 15.95
C TYR A 28 -16.13 8.30 17.02
N GLU A 29 -17.42 7.98 17.08
CA GLU A 29 -17.99 7.04 18.05
C GLU A 29 -18.90 6.05 17.34
N PHE A 30 -18.53 4.78 17.37
CA PHE A 30 -19.29 3.73 16.69
C PHE A 30 -19.07 2.37 17.36
N PRO A 31 -20.04 1.44 17.26
CA PRO A 31 -19.86 0.10 17.75
C PRO A 31 -18.88 -0.67 16.85
N VAL A 32 -17.84 -1.21 17.44
CA VAL A 32 -16.86 -2.07 16.76
C VAL A 32 -17.49 -3.46 16.55
N ARG A 33 -17.72 -3.85 15.30
CA ARG A 33 -18.36 -5.12 14.91
C ARG A 33 -17.45 -6.07 14.18
N GLN A 34 -16.26 -5.62 13.83
CA GLN A 34 -15.26 -6.35 13.05
C GLN A 34 -13.94 -6.37 13.80
N ALA A 35 -13.18 -7.45 13.63
CA ALA A 35 -11.78 -7.52 14.00
C ALA A 35 -10.95 -7.69 12.72
N GLY A 36 -9.69 -7.30 12.76
CA GLY A 36 -8.78 -7.45 11.62
C GLY A 36 -7.88 -6.24 11.40
N THR A 37 -7.25 -6.23 10.26
CA THR A 37 -6.35 -5.16 9.82
C THR A 37 -7.11 -4.22 8.91
N TYR A 38 -7.09 -2.94 9.26
CA TYR A 38 -7.72 -1.83 8.55
C TYR A 38 -6.77 -0.64 8.52
N TRP A 39 -7.18 0.44 7.88
CA TRP A 39 -6.46 1.71 7.88
C TRP A 39 -7.43 2.89 7.78
N TYR A 40 -6.97 4.05 8.20
CA TYR A 40 -7.70 5.31 8.03
C TYR A 40 -6.96 6.22 7.08
N HIS A 41 -7.67 7.05 6.34
CA HIS A 41 -7.10 8.06 5.46
C HIS A 41 -8.07 9.22 5.24
N SER A 42 -7.55 10.34 4.76
CA SER A 42 -8.36 11.52 4.49
C SER A 42 -9.11 11.41 3.17
N HIS A 43 -10.37 11.86 3.16
CA HIS A 43 -11.16 12.11 1.96
C HIS A 43 -11.30 13.62 1.68
N SER A 44 -10.52 14.49 2.33
CA SER A 44 -10.56 15.95 2.16
C SER A 44 -9.44 16.41 1.23
N GLY A 45 -9.79 16.87 0.03
CA GLY A 45 -8.83 17.30 -0.97
C GLY A 45 -7.86 16.18 -1.33
N LEU A 46 -6.56 16.49 -1.31
CA LEU A 46 -5.48 15.54 -1.60
C LEU A 46 -4.60 15.29 -0.37
N GLN A 47 -5.19 15.31 0.83
CA GLN A 47 -4.47 15.12 2.09
C GLN A 47 -3.91 13.72 2.25
N GLU A 48 -4.53 12.71 1.65
CA GLU A 48 -4.04 11.34 1.60
C GLU A 48 -2.64 11.31 0.96
N GLN A 49 -2.46 11.88 -0.21
CA GLN A 49 -1.16 12.02 -0.87
C GLN A 49 -0.14 12.78 -0.01
N SER A 50 -0.59 13.67 0.85
CA SER A 50 0.25 14.44 1.79
C SER A 50 0.59 13.68 3.08
N GLY A 51 0.21 12.39 3.20
CA GLY A 51 0.55 11.54 4.33
C GLY A 51 -0.50 11.48 5.45
N HIS A 52 -1.74 11.91 5.18
CA HIS A 52 -2.82 11.82 6.18
C HIS A 52 -3.50 10.45 6.13
N TYR A 53 -2.82 9.45 6.60
CA TYR A 53 -3.28 8.06 6.71
C TYR A 53 -2.51 7.31 7.82
N GLY A 54 -3.01 6.15 8.22
CA GLY A 54 -2.34 5.28 9.17
C GLY A 54 -3.07 3.96 9.37
N PRO A 55 -2.40 2.95 9.95
CA PRO A 55 -3.00 1.66 10.22
C PRO A 55 -4.04 1.75 11.34
N LEU A 56 -5.03 0.87 11.28
CA LEU A 56 -6.06 0.70 12.31
C LEU A 56 -6.25 -0.81 12.54
N ILE A 57 -5.77 -1.29 13.69
CA ILE A 57 -5.87 -2.70 14.05
C ILE A 57 -6.96 -2.87 15.08
N ILE A 58 -7.83 -3.84 14.89
CA ILE A 58 -8.91 -4.19 15.80
C ILE A 58 -8.75 -5.63 16.22
N ASP A 59 -8.45 -5.83 17.49
CA ASP A 59 -8.28 -7.17 18.05
C ASP A 59 -9.63 -7.88 18.16
N PRO A 60 -9.71 -9.19 17.93
CA PRO A 60 -10.93 -9.95 18.10
C PRO A 60 -11.32 -10.06 19.58
N ALA A 61 -12.63 -10.13 19.86
CA ALA A 61 -13.14 -10.34 21.21
C ALA A 61 -12.88 -11.77 21.75
N GLY A 62 -12.52 -12.69 20.87
CA GLY A 62 -12.22 -14.10 21.18
C GLY A 62 -10.81 -14.49 20.75
N ALA A 63 -10.56 -15.80 20.68
CA ALA A 63 -9.29 -16.31 20.19
C ALA A 63 -9.09 -15.95 18.70
N GLU A 64 -7.86 -15.63 18.33
CA GLU A 64 -7.47 -15.50 16.94
C GLU A 64 -7.61 -16.85 16.21
N PRO A 65 -8.10 -16.87 14.96
CA PRO A 65 -8.23 -18.11 14.20
C PRO A 65 -6.90 -18.72 13.78
N VAL A 66 -5.83 -17.92 13.77
CA VAL A 66 -4.46 -18.32 13.45
C VAL A 66 -3.53 -17.90 14.57
N GLU A 67 -2.78 -18.85 15.13
CA GLU A 67 -1.79 -18.57 16.18
C GLU A 67 -0.53 -17.95 15.58
N TYR A 68 0.06 -17.00 16.29
CA TYR A 68 1.34 -16.37 15.97
C TYR A 68 2.07 -15.95 17.26
N ASP A 69 3.39 -15.84 17.16
CA ASP A 69 4.25 -15.43 18.28
C ASP A 69 4.52 -13.93 18.25
N ARG A 70 4.51 -13.33 17.05
CA ARG A 70 4.73 -11.90 16.82
C ARG A 70 3.78 -11.33 15.80
N ASP A 71 3.49 -10.04 15.95
CA ASP A 71 2.59 -9.29 15.09
C ASP A 71 3.23 -7.95 14.72
N TYR A 72 3.39 -7.70 13.42
CA TYR A 72 4.01 -6.49 12.91
C TYR A 72 3.18 -5.87 11.79
N ILE A 73 3.24 -4.55 11.70
CA ILE A 73 2.54 -3.76 10.68
C ILE A 73 3.56 -3.28 9.66
N LEU A 74 3.27 -3.52 8.38
CA LEU A 74 3.99 -2.98 7.24
C LEU A 74 3.02 -2.12 6.42
N LEU A 75 3.10 -0.80 6.59
CA LEU A 75 2.36 0.17 5.79
C LEU A 75 3.24 0.65 4.64
N LEU A 76 2.92 0.23 3.43
CA LEU A 76 3.53 0.70 2.19
C LEU A 76 2.84 2.00 1.75
N SER A 77 3.60 2.94 1.23
CA SER A 77 3.06 4.21 0.73
C SER A 77 4.00 4.88 -0.28
N ASP A 78 3.45 5.84 -1.00
CA ASP A 78 4.20 6.70 -1.92
C ASP A 78 4.28 8.13 -1.36
N PHE A 79 5.42 8.77 -1.53
CA PHE A 79 5.66 10.12 -1.03
C PHE A 79 6.37 10.98 -2.08
N THR A 80 6.01 12.24 -2.13
CA THR A 80 6.73 13.26 -2.92
C THR A 80 6.63 14.62 -2.24
N VAL A 81 7.62 15.48 -2.50
CA VAL A 81 7.60 16.88 -2.07
C VAL A 81 6.84 17.80 -3.04
N LEU A 82 6.35 17.25 -4.15
CA LEU A 82 5.54 18.02 -5.10
C LEU A 82 4.16 18.30 -4.52
N ASP A 83 3.61 19.46 -4.86
CA ASP A 83 2.23 19.81 -4.53
C ASP A 83 1.26 18.77 -5.16
N PRO A 84 0.42 18.09 -4.38
CA PRO A 84 -0.51 17.10 -4.90
C PRO A 84 -1.53 17.70 -5.88
N HIS A 85 -1.89 18.98 -5.77
CA HIS A 85 -2.75 19.66 -6.75
C HIS A 85 -2.03 19.83 -8.09
N PHE A 86 -0.73 20.10 -8.08
CA PHE A 86 0.08 20.12 -9.30
C PHE A 86 0.09 18.74 -9.96
N ILE A 87 0.31 17.68 -9.19
CA ILE A 87 0.29 16.30 -9.69
C ILE A 87 -1.08 15.99 -10.34
N MET A 88 -2.17 16.21 -9.61
CA MET A 88 -3.53 15.98 -10.10
C MET A 88 -3.85 16.76 -11.37
N GLN A 89 -3.43 18.02 -11.44
CA GLN A 89 -3.62 18.83 -12.63
C GLN A 89 -2.89 18.24 -13.85
N ARG A 90 -1.65 17.76 -13.65
CA ARG A 90 -0.86 17.16 -14.74
C ARG A 90 -1.45 15.85 -15.22
N LEU A 91 -1.84 14.97 -14.32
CA LEU A 91 -2.51 13.71 -14.67
C LEU A 91 -3.79 13.94 -15.49
N ARG A 92 -4.58 14.96 -15.14
CA ARG A 92 -5.78 15.33 -15.90
C ARG A 92 -5.50 15.89 -17.31
N THR A 93 -4.32 16.42 -17.54
CA THR A 93 -3.93 16.99 -18.84
C THR A 93 -3.16 16.02 -19.74
N GLY A 94 -2.57 14.99 -19.16
CA GLY A 94 -1.82 13.96 -19.91
C GLY A 94 -1.24 12.91 -18.96
N GLU A 95 -1.71 11.70 -19.09
CA GLU A 95 -1.28 10.53 -18.29
C GLU A 95 0.24 10.31 -18.31
N GLY A 96 0.88 10.47 -19.44
CA GLY A 96 2.33 10.29 -19.57
C GLY A 96 3.20 11.44 -19.03
N TYR A 97 2.66 12.42 -18.33
CA TYR A 97 3.46 13.56 -17.87
C TYR A 97 4.59 13.16 -16.88
N PHE A 98 4.30 12.26 -15.95
CA PHE A 98 5.23 11.78 -14.94
C PHE A 98 5.96 10.51 -15.33
N ASN A 99 5.61 9.91 -16.43
CA ASN A 99 6.16 8.66 -16.92
C ASN A 99 7.56 8.88 -17.51
N ARG A 100 8.56 9.07 -16.65
CA ARG A 100 9.93 9.46 -17.01
C ARG A 100 10.91 8.30 -17.00
N GLN A 101 10.49 7.13 -16.58
CA GLN A 101 11.34 5.93 -16.51
C GLN A 101 11.30 5.09 -17.77
N GLN A 102 10.47 5.46 -18.72
CA GLN A 102 10.27 4.69 -19.92
C GLN A 102 11.43 4.76 -20.89
N ASN A 103 11.58 3.68 -21.63
CA ASN A 103 12.54 3.56 -22.69
C ASN A 103 12.40 4.71 -23.70
N THR A 104 13.53 5.25 -24.11
CA THR A 104 13.62 6.28 -25.13
C THR A 104 13.94 5.66 -26.51
N TRP A 105 13.93 6.46 -27.55
CA TRP A 105 14.33 6.03 -28.89
C TRP A 105 15.79 5.55 -28.95
N THR A 106 16.60 5.91 -27.98
CA THR A 106 18.04 5.61 -27.90
C THR A 106 18.36 4.44 -27.00
N ASP A 107 17.36 3.87 -26.31
CA ASP A 107 17.56 2.72 -25.45
C ASP A 107 17.65 1.42 -26.25
N ASP A 108 18.41 0.46 -25.76
CA ASP A 108 18.63 -0.83 -26.42
C ASP A 108 17.43 -1.78 -26.38
N TYR A 109 16.27 -1.31 -25.90
CA TYR A 109 15.05 -2.10 -25.86
C TYR A 109 14.48 -2.31 -27.26
N PRO A 110 14.39 -3.56 -27.75
CA PRO A 110 13.92 -3.86 -29.09
C PRO A 110 12.41 -3.73 -29.20
N MET A 111 11.93 -2.58 -29.64
CA MET A 111 10.51 -2.36 -29.96
C MET A 111 10.25 -2.60 -31.45
N THR A 112 9.13 -3.24 -31.75
CA THR A 112 8.56 -3.27 -33.10
C THR A 112 8.09 -1.87 -33.53
N GLY A 113 7.83 -1.68 -34.82
CA GLY A 113 7.31 -0.39 -35.31
C GLY A 113 5.92 -0.04 -34.76
N GLU A 114 5.12 -1.04 -34.39
CA GLU A 114 3.79 -0.86 -33.76
C GLU A 114 3.92 -0.46 -32.31
N GLU A 115 4.74 -1.16 -31.54
CA GLU A 115 5.04 -0.84 -30.14
C GLU A 115 5.61 0.57 -30.00
N ARG A 116 6.51 0.97 -30.90
CA ARG A 116 7.05 2.35 -30.91
C ARG A 116 5.98 3.41 -31.15
N ARG A 117 5.02 3.13 -32.04
CA ARG A 117 3.91 4.07 -32.28
C ARG A 117 3.00 4.17 -31.06
N MET A 118 2.67 3.04 -30.46
CA MET A 118 1.86 2.98 -29.25
C MET A 118 2.56 3.68 -28.08
N TRP A 119 3.84 3.41 -27.87
CA TRP A 119 4.65 4.08 -26.86
C TRP A 119 4.71 5.60 -27.09
N ALA A 120 4.88 6.06 -28.35
CA ALA A 120 4.93 7.48 -28.68
C ALA A 120 3.60 8.20 -28.38
N GLN A 121 2.48 7.49 -28.41
CA GLN A 121 1.16 8.02 -28.11
C GLN A 121 0.86 8.04 -26.61
N MET A 122 1.11 6.93 -25.93
CA MET A 122 0.71 6.73 -24.53
C MET A 122 1.87 6.86 -23.54
N ARG A 123 3.11 6.69 -24.01
CA ARG A 123 4.32 6.66 -23.16
C ARG A 123 4.24 5.65 -22.03
N MET A 124 3.52 4.56 -22.26
CA MET A 124 3.35 3.47 -21.31
C MET A 124 3.84 2.17 -21.92
N MET A 125 4.42 1.33 -21.08
CA MET A 125 4.76 -0.06 -21.40
C MET A 125 3.61 -0.97 -20.91
N PRO A 126 3.43 -2.17 -21.49
CA PRO A 126 2.39 -3.09 -21.05
C PRO A 126 2.49 -3.51 -19.58
N THR A 127 3.68 -3.40 -18.99
CA THR A 127 3.96 -3.71 -17.58
C THR A 127 3.91 -2.49 -16.66
N ASP A 128 3.82 -1.30 -17.23
CA ASP A 128 3.74 -0.04 -16.51
C ASP A 128 2.26 0.28 -16.25
N ILE A 129 1.84 0.09 -15.01
CA ILE A 129 0.47 0.36 -14.57
C ILE A 129 0.37 1.61 -13.70
N MET A 130 1.48 2.30 -13.48
CA MET A 130 1.54 3.51 -12.66
C MET A 130 1.88 4.73 -13.51
N ASP A 131 1.05 5.78 -13.39
CA ASP A 131 1.30 7.05 -14.07
C ASP A 131 2.44 7.88 -13.45
N ILE A 132 2.82 7.56 -12.20
CA ILE A 132 3.84 8.28 -11.44
C ILE A 132 4.80 7.28 -10.81
N GLY A 133 5.99 7.19 -11.34
CA GLY A 133 7.00 6.23 -10.91
C GLY A 133 8.03 6.77 -9.92
N GLY A 134 9.03 5.93 -9.63
CA GLY A 134 10.08 6.17 -8.65
C GLY A 134 10.99 7.36 -8.91
N LYS A 135 10.92 8.02 -10.07
CA LYS A 135 11.58 9.32 -10.31
C LYS A 135 10.84 10.51 -9.70
N THR A 136 9.59 10.35 -9.37
CA THR A 136 8.73 11.37 -8.76
C THR A 136 8.38 11.01 -7.34
N TYR A 137 8.09 9.73 -7.09
CA TYR A 137 7.81 9.21 -5.77
C TYR A 137 9.04 8.58 -5.10
N THR A 138 9.08 8.69 -3.78
CA THR A 138 9.86 7.83 -2.90
C THR A 138 8.88 6.87 -2.24
N PHE A 139 9.09 5.58 -2.43
CA PHE A 139 8.26 4.56 -1.79
C PHE A 139 8.72 4.36 -0.35
N LEU A 140 7.75 4.29 0.56
CA LEU A 140 8.01 4.22 1.99
C LEU A 140 7.45 2.94 2.60
N ALA A 141 8.17 2.43 3.59
CA ALA A 141 7.71 1.39 4.51
C ALA A 141 7.60 1.98 5.92
N ASN A 142 6.40 2.04 6.49
CA ASN A 142 6.12 2.69 7.77
C ASN A 142 6.68 4.13 7.86
N GLY A 143 6.57 4.90 6.77
CA GLY A 143 7.04 6.28 6.68
C GLY A 143 8.55 6.43 6.51
N ARG A 144 9.31 5.35 6.29
CA ARG A 144 10.76 5.34 6.09
C ARG A 144 11.10 5.00 4.65
N GLY A 145 12.05 5.74 4.09
CA GLY A 145 12.59 5.46 2.76
C GLY A 145 13.55 4.26 2.74
N PRO A 146 13.90 3.74 1.56
CA PRO A 146 14.76 2.55 1.42
C PRO A 146 16.12 2.67 2.10
N ALA A 147 16.65 3.88 2.22
CA ALA A 147 17.97 4.13 2.85
C ALA A 147 17.94 4.12 4.39
N GLU A 148 16.77 4.27 5.00
CA GLU A 148 16.64 4.41 6.47
C GLU A 148 16.55 3.06 7.19
N GLY A 149 16.15 2.03 6.48
CA GLY A 149 15.97 0.69 7.00
C GLY A 149 14.88 0.58 8.07
N MET A 150 14.37 -0.62 8.24
CA MET A 150 13.44 -1.00 9.30
C MET A 150 13.68 -2.46 9.62
N GLU A 151 13.63 -2.83 10.89
CA GLU A 151 13.87 -4.19 11.32
C GLU A 151 12.71 -4.73 12.15
N TYR A 152 12.31 -5.95 11.84
CA TYR A 152 11.42 -6.76 12.66
C TYR A 152 12.20 -7.90 13.27
N LEU A 153 12.11 -8.05 14.59
CA LEU A 153 12.90 -9.06 15.31
C LEU A 153 12.12 -10.37 15.40
N PHE A 154 12.82 -11.48 15.26
CA PHE A 154 12.26 -12.82 15.41
C PHE A 154 13.27 -13.80 16.01
N LYS A 155 12.78 -14.96 16.41
CA LYS A 155 13.60 -16.14 16.73
C LYS A 155 13.27 -17.26 15.74
N PRO A 156 14.26 -18.12 15.40
CA PRO A 156 14.00 -19.27 14.53
C PRO A 156 12.83 -20.13 15.04
N GLY A 157 11.90 -20.46 14.15
CA GLY A 157 10.72 -21.28 14.45
C GLY A 157 9.52 -20.49 15.01
N GLU A 158 9.66 -19.17 15.25
CA GLU A 158 8.50 -18.34 15.59
C GLU A 158 7.62 -18.12 14.36
N ARG A 159 6.31 -18.06 14.60
CA ARG A 159 5.31 -17.67 13.60
C ARG A 159 5.08 -16.17 13.69
N ILE A 160 5.30 -15.47 12.61
CA ILE A 160 5.25 -14.01 12.56
C ILE A 160 4.09 -13.60 11.66
N ARG A 161 3.14 -12.84 12.19
CA ARG A 161 2.11 -12.17 11.42
C ARG A 161 2.65 -10.84 10.91
N LEU A 162 2.60 -10.64 9.60
CA LEU A 162 2.83 -9.34 8.97
C LEU A 162 1.50 -8.83 8.43
N ARG A 163 1.08 -7.67 8.92
CA ARG A 163 -0.10 -6.95 8.47
C ARG A 163 0.33 -5.94 7.43
N ILE A 164 0.12 -6.26 6.15
CA ILE A 164 0.62 -5.47 5.03
C ILE A 164 -0.51 -4.64 4.47
N ILE A 165 -0.35 -3.32 4.54
CA ILE A 165 -1.33 -2.33 4.10
C ILE A 165 -0.71 -1.52 2.97
N ASN A 166 -1.39 -1.38 1.84
CA ASN A 166 -0.99 -0.42 0.83
C ASN A 166 -1.80 0.88 0.98
N GLY A 167 -1.23 1.85 1.68
CA GLY A 167 -1.78 3.19 1.87
C GLY A 167 -1.28 4.21 0.85
N SER A 168 -0.80 3.77 -0.31
CA SER A 168 -0.37 4.65 -1.40
C SER A 168 -1.55 5.35 -2.07
N ALA A 169 -1.34 6.55 -2.56
CA ALA A 169 -2.34 7.27 -3.34
C ALA A 169 -2.60 6.63 -4.71
N GLN A 170 -1.58 5.96 -5.30
CA GLN A 170 -1.76 5.27 -6.57
C GLN A 170 -0.81 4.08 -6.82
N SER A 171 0.20 3.87 -5.97
CA SER A 171 1.25 2.88 -6.26
C SER A 171 0.81 1.46 -5.95
N PHE A 172 1.14 0.54 -6.84
CA PHE A 172 0.99 -0.91 -6.68
C PHE A 172 2.35 -1.52 -6.37
N PHE A 173 2.37 -2.58 -5.60
CA PHE A 173 3.61 -3.28 -5.25
C PHE A 173 3.49 -4.78 -5.45
N ASN A 174 4.59 -5.40 -5.89
CA ASN A 174 4.82 -6.82 -5.72
C ASN A 174 5.58 -7.03 -4.42
N VAL A 175 5.01 -7.79 -3.49
CA VAL A 175 5.58 -8.04 -2.17
C VAL A 175 6.12 -9.45 -2.09
N ARG A 176 7.38 -9.60 -1.69
CA ARG A 176 8.04 -10.90 -1.49
C ARG A 176 9.07 -10.86 -0.37
N ILE A 177 9.39 -12.01 0.15
CA ILE A 177 10.48 -12.22 1.09
C ILE A 177 11.39 -13.31 0.49
N PRO A 178 12.48 -12.95 -0.21
CA PRO A 178 13.32 -13.93 -0.87
C PRO A 178 13.80 -15.03 0.07
N GLY A 179 13.55 -16.29 -0.28
CA GLY A 179 13.91 -17.47 0.51
C GLY A 179 12.98 -17.78 1.69
N LEU A 180 11.87 -17.06 1.84
CA LEU A 180 10.89 -17.31 2.90
C LEU A 180 9.46 -17.22 2.33
N PRO A 181 8.73 -18.33 2.18
CA PRO A 181 7.36 -18.31 1.69
C PRO A 181 6.43 -17.59 2.69
N MET A 182 5.37 -17.00 2.16
CA MET A 182 4.36 -16.27 2.92
C MET A 182 3.03 -17.01 2.82
N THR A 183 2.34 -17.20 3.95
CA THR A 183 0.98 -17.77 3.96
C THR A 183 -0.03 -16.65 4.17
N ILE A 184 -0.79 -16.28 3.14
CA ILE A 184 -1.88 -15.30 3.25
C ILE A 184 -3.00 -15.92 4.10
N ILE A 185 -3.40 -15.23 5.17
CA ILE A 185 -4.43 -15.67 6.11
C ILE A 185 -5.64 -14.75 6.16
N ALA A 186 -5.49 -13.49 5.75
CA ALA A 186 -6.59 -12.54 5.65
C ALA A 186 -6.37 -11.57 4.48
N ALA A 187 -7.46 -11.08 3.92
CA ALA A 187 -7.50 -10.02 2.91
C ALA A 187 -8.58 -9.01 3.30
N ASP A 188 -8.25 -7.72 3.24
CA ASP A 188 -9.15 -6.58 3.56
C ASP A 188 -9.92 -6.76 4.88
N GLY A 189 -9.20 -7.18 5.92
CA GLY A 189 -9.74 -7.40 7.26
C GLY A 189 -10.59 -8.66 7.43
N GLN A 190 -10.70 -9.51 6.40
CA GLN A 190 -11.47 -10.75 6.45
C GLN A 190 -10.55 -11.97 6.37
N ASN A 191 -10.78 -12.96 7.25
CA ASN A 191 -10.04 -14.21 7.19
C ASN A 191 -10.36 -14.95 5.88
N VAL A 192 -9.32 -15.46 5.23
CA VAL A 192 -9.41 -16.25 4.01
C VAL A 192 -8.91 -17.69 4.26
N ARG A 193 -9.21 -18.59 3.33
CA ARG A 193 -8.56 -19.89 3.32
C ARG A 193 -7.06 -19.68 3.11
N PRO A 194 -6.18 -20.19 4.01
CA PRO A 194 -4.75 -19.94 3.89
C PRO A 194 -4.18 -20.37 2.53
N VAL A 195 -3.36 -19.52 1.93
CA VAL A 195 -2.70 -19.77 0.65
C VAL A 195 -1.22 -19.41 0.78
N GLU A 196 -0.34 -20.37 0.51
CA GLU A 196 1.10 -20.15 0.46
C GLU A 196 1.50 -19.56 -0.89
N VAL A 197 2.34 -18.52 -0.84
CA VAL A 197 2.83 -17.80 -2.00
C VAL A 197 4.28 -17.36 -1.79
N ASP A 198 5.04 -17.26 -2.87
CA ASP A 198 6.38 -16.67 -2.85
C ASP A 198 6.34 -15.14 -3.04
N GLU A 199 5.33 -14.66 -3.77
CA GLU A 199 5.10 -13.26 -4.07
C GLU A 199 3.60 -13.02 -4.25
N PHE A 200 3.14 -11.83 -3.91
CA PHE A 200 1.79 -11.35 -4.24
C PHE A 200 1.81 -9.87 -4.62
N GLN A 201 0.88 -9.49 -5.46
CA GLN A 201 0.62 -8.10 -5.80
C GLN A 201 -0.37 -7.50 -4.81
N ILE A 202 -0.09 -6.25 -4.39
CA ILE A 202 -0.98 -5.47 -3.54
C ILE A 202 -1.32 -4.14 -4.22
N GLY A 203 -2.60 -3.96 -4.54
CA GLY A 203 -3.12 -2.72 -5.12
C GLY A 203 -3.36 -1.64 -4.08
N THR A 204 -3.63 -0.43 -4.54
CA THR A 204 -3.98 0.71 -3.69
C THR A 204 -5.17 0.36 -2.81
N ALA A 205 -5.07 0.67 -1.53
CA ALA A 205 -6.05 0.41 -0.48
C ALA A 205 -6.24 -1.06 -0.07
N GLU A 206 -5.60 -2.03 -0.74
CA GLU A 206 -5.66 -3.43 -0.35
C GLU A 206 -4.85 -3.73 0.91
N ILE A 207 -5.28 -4.76 1.63
CA ILE A 207 -4.67 -5.23 2.87
C ILE A 207 -4.52 -6.74 2.82
N TYR A 208 -3.32 -7.25 3.16
CA TYR A 208 -3.09 -8.68 3.35
C TYR A 208 -2.40 -8.94 4.69
N ASP A 209 -2.92 -9.92 5.44
CA ASP A 209 -2.21 -10.47 6.58
C ASP A 209 -1.57 -11.78 6.16
N VAL A 210 -0.27 -11.89 6.41
CA VAL A 210 0.49 -13.08 6.09
C VAL A 210 1.19 -13.64 7.31
N ILE A 211 1.36 -14.96 7.36
CA ILE A 211 2.22 -15.66 8.31
C ILE A 211 3.52 -16.04 7.61
N VAL A 212 4.64 -15.80 8.27
CA VAL A 212 5.96 -16.29 7.88
C VAL A 212 6.59 -17.07 9.03
N GLU A 213 7.37 -18.10 8.71
CA GLU A 213 7.98 -19.02 9.70
C GLU A 213 9.47 -19.19 9.37
N PRO A 214 10.35 -18.22 9.77
CA PRO A 214 11.77 -18.33 9.51
C PRO A 214 12.39 -19.45 10.34
N GLY A 215 12.96 -20.46 9.65
CA GLY A 215 13.53 -21.65 10.29
C GLY A 215 14.95 -21.49 10.83
N ASN A 216 15.61 -20.37 10.57
CA ASN A 216 16.99 -20.08 10.97
C ASN A 216 17.13 -18.63 11.45
N ALA A 217 18.31 -18.25 11.95
CA ALA A 217 18.61 -16.92 12.47
C ALA A 217 19.17 -15.94 11.41
N GLU A 218 19.00 -16.24 10.13
CA GLU A 218 19.43 -15.35 9.05
C GLU A 218 18.49 -14.16 8.92
N ALA A 219 19.01 -13.05 8.41
CA ALA A 219 18.20 -11.89 8.08
C ALA A 219 17.48 -12.10 6.73
N TYR A 220 16.19 -11.81 6.68
CA TYR A 220 15.39 -11.85 5.47
C TYR A 220 14.99 -10.41 5.08
N ALA A 221 15.09 -10.10 3.79
CA ALA A 221 14.64 -8.82 3.29
C ALA A 221 13.15 -8.90 2.92
N ILE A 222 12.33 -7.97 3.42
CA ILE A 222 10.99 -7.74 2.88
C ILE A 222 11.13 -6.75 1.72
N VAL A 223 10.72 -7.15 0.53
CA VAL A 223 10.81 -6.37 -0.70
C VAL A 223 9.41 -5.98 -1.15
N GLY A 224 9.14 -4.68 -1.22
CA GLY A 224 8.00 -4.11 -1.93
C GLY A 224 8.50 -3.45 -3.20
N GLU A 225 8.34 -4.12 -4.33
CA GLU A 225 8.77 -3.61 -5.65
C GLU A 225 7.61 -2.89 -6.32
N SER A 226 7.81 -1.62 -6.64
CA SER A 226 6.77 -0.86 -7.35
C SER A 226 6.57 -1.40 -8.76
N MET A 227 5.33 -1.39 -9.23
CA MET A 227 4.96 -1.82 -10.59
C MET A 227 5.05 -0.65 -11.59
N ASP A 228 6.25 -0.08 -11.68
CA ASP A 228 6.58 1.06 -12.53
C ASP A 228 7.32 0.62 -13.80
#